data_c3a795cc155db6e2fc4d1093acb51d68
#
_entry.id   c3a795cc155db6e2fc4d1093acb51d68
#
_cell.length_a   1.000
_cell.length_b   1.000
_cell.length_c   1.000
_cell.angle_alpha   90.00
_cell.angle_beta   90.00
_cell.angle_gamma   90.00
#
_symmetry.space_group_name_H-M   'P 1'
#
loop_
_entity.id
_entity.type
_entity.pdbx_description
1 polymer ?
#
loop_
_entity_poly.entity_id
_entity_poly.type
_entity_poly.pdbx_seq_one_letter_code
_entity_poly.pdbx_strand_id
1 'polypeptide(L)'
;MQTIYLVGGAAIDITGKPENVCRERDSNLGKVQIRVGGVAHNIAKRLAALEYDVELVSAIGSGFHAGMVRESCQKANVSLQHTLACAEHTGTYIGVYDEDGDMLVGISDMSVLDNLTPDYLSSILPQINASALCVIDGNLTPASLDYL
;
A
#
# COMPACT_ATOMS: atom_id res chain seq x y z
N MET A 1 -13.74 -14.35 15.76
CA MET A 1 -12.42 -13.78 16.18
C MET A 1 -12.56 -12.28 16.16
N GLN A 2 -11.80 -11.55 17.00
CA GLN A 2 -11.79 -10.09 16.88
C GLN A 2 -10.94 -9.70 15.65
N THR A 3 -11.42 -8.72 14.89
CA THR A 3 -10.76 -8.22 13.67
C THR A 3 -9.44 -7.52 13.99
N ILE A 4 -8.42 -7.69 13.17
CA ILE A 4 -7.18 -6.91 13.20
C ILE A 4 -7.29 -5.79 12.16
N TYR A 5 -7.07 -4.55 12.58
CA TYR A 5 -7.07 -3.40 11.70
C TYR A 5 -5.65 -3.04 11.26
N LEU A 6 -5.46 -2.85 9.98
CA LEU A 6 -4.23 -2.33 9.36
C LEU A 6 -4.55 -0.95 8.79
N VAL A 7 -3.90 0.10 9.28
CA VAL A 7 -4.09 1.47 8.77
C VAL A 7 -2.84 1.91 8.04
N GLY A 8 -2.95 2.17 6.72
CA GLY A 8 -1.80 2.60 5.94
C GLY A 8 -1.82 2.23 4.47
N GLY A 9 -0.64 2.12 3.87
CA GLY A 9 -0.45 2.06 2.44
C GLY A 9 -0.80 0.74 1.77
N ALA A 10 -1.56 0.86 0.68
CA ALA A 10 -1.71 -0.12 -0.38
C ALA A 10 -1.34 0.56 -1.71
N ALA A 11 -0.40 0.00 -2.43
CA ALA A 11 0.23 0.67 -3.56
C ALA A 11 0.58 -0.31 -4.68
N ILE A 12 1.02 0.25 -5.80
CA ILE A 12 1.63 -0.51 -6.89
C ILE A 12 3.14 -0.26 -6.87
N ASP A 13 3.91 -1.35 -6.81
CA ASP A 13 5.35 -1.34 -6.95
C ASP A 13 5.71 -1.65 -8.40
N ILE A 14 6.36 -0.70 -9.06
CA ILE A 14 6.91 -0.84 -10.41
C ILE A 14 8.43 -0.91 -10.28
N THR A 15 9.04 -2.02 -10.66
CA THR A 15 10.49 -2.19 -10.58
C THR A 15 11.08 -2.43 -11.94
N GLY A 16 12.16 -1.71 -12.26
CA GLY A 16 12.94 -1.86 -13.48
C GLY A 16 14.35 -2.35 -13.17
N LYS A 17 14.82 -3.38 -13.89
CA LYS A 17 16.18 -3.90 -13.78
C LYS A 17 16.77 -4.04 -15.19
N PRO A 18 17.93 -3.44 -15.49
CA PRO A 18 18.61 -3.61 -16.77
C PRO A 18 19.18 -5.03 -16.92
N GLU A 19 19.38 -5.49 -18.14
CA GLU A 19 20.00 -6.76 -18.44
C GLU A 19 21.54 -6.71 -18.38
N ASN A 20 22.09 -5.52 -18.51
CA ASN A 20 23.53 -5.25 -18.48
C ASN A 20 23.81 -4.08 -17.57
N VAL A 21 25.10 -3.70 -17.44
CA VAL A 21 25.52 -2.51 -16.67
C VAL A 21 24.67 -1.31 -17.04
N CYS A 22 24.09 -0.69 -16.02
CA CYS A 22 23.20 0.47 -16.18
C CYS A 22 23.96 1.67 -16.76
N ARG A 23 23.45 2.21 -17.86
CA ARG A 23 23.96 3.46 -18.46
C ARG A 23 23.10 4.61 -18.02
N GLU A 24 23.69 5.53 -17.27
CA GLU A 24 23.02 6.75 -16.87
C GLU A 24 22.62 7.60 -18.09
N ARG A 25 21.46 8.27 -17.99
CA ARG A 25 20.92 9.19 -19.01
C ARG A 25 20.70 8.54 -20.39
N ASP A 26 20.49 7.23 -20.40
CA ASP A 26 20.23 6.46 -21.61
C ASP A 26 19.06 5.49 -21.38
N SER A 27 18.55 4.93 -22.48
CA SER A 27 17.55 3.87 -22.47
C SER A 27 18.24 2.51 -22.32
N ASN A 28 17.97 1.82 -21.22
CA ASN A 28 18.53 0.53 -20.92
C ASN A 28 17.53 -0.60 -21.26
N LEU A 29 17.95 -1.58 -22.02
CA LEU A 29 17.17 -2.81 -22.19
C LEU A 29 17.10 -3.54 -20.85
N GLY A 30 15.91 -4.00 -20.46
CA GLY A 30 15.73 -4.60 -19.16
C GLY A 30 14.36 -5.23 -18.96
N LYS A 31 14.08 -5.57 -17.71
CA LYS A 31 12.80 -6.14 -17.28
C LYS A 31 12.09 -5.19 -16.36
N VAL A 32 10.79 -5.04 -16.59
CA VAL A 32 9.88 -4.28 -15.70
C VAL A 32 8.92 -5.27 -15.05
N GLN A 33 8.73 -5.13 -13.75
CA GLN A 33 7.74 -5.88 -12.97
C GLN A 33 6.78 -4.90 -12.32
N ILE A 34 5.51 -5.28 -12.30
CA ILE A 34 4.44 -4.54 -11.60
C ILE A 34 3.83 -5.49 -10.57
N ARG A 35 3.78 -5.06 -9.32
CA ARG A 35 3.23 -5.84 -8.21
C ARG A 35 2.39 -4.97 -7.31
N VAL A 36 1.42 -5.58 -6.64
CA VAL A 36 0.73 -4.93 -5.54
C VAL A 36 1.60 -4.99 -4.31
N GLY A 37 1.85 -3.84 -3.69
CA GLY A 37 2.66 -3.64 -2.51
C GLY A 37 1.99 -2.71 -1.50
N GLY A 38 2.82 -2.01 -0.74
CA GLY A 38 2.42 -1.21 0.41
C GLY A 38 2.57 -1.98 1.72
N VAL A 39 3.06 -1.29 2.75
CA VAL A 39 3.41 -1.93 4.03
C VAL A 39 2.17 -2.53 4.70
N ALA A 40 1.11 -1.73 4.87
CA ALA A 40 -0.12 -2.21 5.50
C ALA A 40 -0.77 -3.34 4.70
N HIS A 41 -0.83 -3.23 3.37
CA HIS A 41 -1.34 -4.29 2.50
C HIS A 41 -0.56 -5.61 2.64
N ASN A 42 0.77 -5.54 2.67
CA ASN A 42 1.60 -6.74 2.77
C ASN A 42 1.44 -7.43 4.13
N ILE A 43 1.32 -6.66 5.22
CA ILE A 43 1.04 -7.20 6.56
C ILE A 43 -0.36 -7.82 6.59
N ALA A 44 -1.37 -7.11 6.05
CA ALA A 44 -2.76 -7.58 6.00
C ALA A 44 -2.86 -8.96 5.32
N LYS A 45 -2.22 -9.12 4.15
CA LYS A 45 -2.20 -10.41 3.44
C LYS A 45 -1.53 -11.53 4.24
N ARG A 46 -0.47 -11.23 4.96
CA ARG A 46 0.23 -12.24 5.78
C ARG A 46 -0.62 -12.67 6.96
N LEU A 47 -1.30 -11.73 7.62
CA LEU A 47 -2.20 -12.04 8.72
C LEU A 47 -3.42 -12.83 8.24
N ALA A 48 -4.02 -12.44 7.11
CA ALA A 48 -5.12 -13.20 6.52
C ALA A 48 -4.71 -14.63 6.11
N ALA A 49 -3.48 -14.82 5.61
CA ALA A 49 -2.93 -16.15 5.33
C ALA A 49 -2.70 -17.00 6.60
N LEU A 50 -2.64 -16.38 7.78
CA LEU A 50 -2.62 -17.04 9.09
C LEU A 50 -4.05 -17.19 9.68
N GLU A 51 -5.07 -17.02 8.84
CA GLU A 51 -6.50 -17.18 9.19
C GLU A 51 -7.04 -16.15 10.20
N TYR A 52 -6.37 -15.00 10.37
CA TYR A 52 -6.94 -13.88 11.10
C TYR A 52 -7.98 -13.15 10.25
N ASP A 53 -9.00 -12.60 10.95
CA ASP A 53 -9.94 -11.66 10.36
C ASP A 53 -9.28 -10.27 10.25
N VAL A 54 -9.13 -9.74 9.04
CA VAL A 54 -8.31 -8.56 8.77
C VAL A 54 -9.09 -7.52 7.98
N GLU A 55 -9.07 -6.30 8.47
CA GLU A 55 -9.57 -5.10 7.80
C GLU A 55 -8.41 -4.18 7.42
N LEU A 56 -8.27 -3.85 6.15
CA LEU A 56 -7.31 -2.85 5.68
C LEU A 56 -8.02 -1.51 5.53
N VAL A 57 -7.57 -0.53 6.29
CA VAL A 57 -7.95 0.88 6.21
C VAL A 57 -6.89 1.61 5.40
N SER A 58 -7.20 1.93 4.17
CA SER A 58 -6.30 2.59 3.23
C SER A 58 -7.06 3.61 2.40
N ALA A 59 -6.36 4.30 1.52
CA ALA A 59 -6.94 5.10 0.45
C ALA A 59 -6.47 4.53 -0.89
N ILE A 60 -7.42 4.09 -1.70
CA ILE A 60 -7.15 3.49 -3.01
C ILE A 60 -7.75 4.41 -4.07
N GLY A 61 -6.94 4.80 -5.02
CA GLY A 61 -7.35 5.68 -6.11
C GLY A 61 -8.29 5.01 -7.11
N SER A 62 -8.23 5.45 -8.33
CA SER A 62 -9.07 4.98 -9.45
C SER A 62 -8.25 4.25 -10.52
N GLY A 63 -8.96 3.64 -11.48
CA GLY A 63 -8.36 3.03 -12.66
C GLY A 63 -7.75 1.64 -12.45
N PHE A 64 -6.84 1.27 -13.37
CA PHE A 64 -6.30 -0.08 -13.45
C PHE A 64 -5.54 -0.51 -12.18
N HIS A 65 -4.69 0.35 -11.63
CA HIS A 65 -3.93 0.09 -10.41
C HIS A 65 -4.82 -0.17 -9.19
N ALA A 66 -5.90 0.60 -9.07
CA ALA A 66 -6.91 0.38 -8.02
C ALA A 66 -7.55 -1.01 -8.13
N GLY A 67 -7.85 -1.44 -9.36
CA GLY A 67 -8.36 -2.78 -9.64
C GLY A 67 -7.41 -3.87 -9.16
N MET A 68 -6.12 -3.73 -9.43
CA MET A 68 -5.09 -4.69 -8.99
C MET A 68 -5.03 -4.82 -7.46
N VAL A 69 -5.06 -3.68 -6.74
CA VAL A 69 -5.03 -3.69 -5.26
C VAL A 69 -6.28 -4.38 -4.71
N ARG A 70 -7.47 -4.03 -5.21
CA ARG A 70 -8.74 -4.63 -4.77
C ARG A 70 -8.77 -6.14 -5.03
N GLU A 71 -8.35 -6.57 -6.21
CA GLU A 71 -8.25 -7.99 -6.55
C GLU A 71 -7.26 -8.73 -5.64
N SER A 72 -6.12 -8.11 -5.33
CA SER A 72 -5.12 -8.69 -4.41
C SER A 72 -5.70 -8.90 -3.01
N CYS A 73 -6.43 -7.92 -2.47
CA CYS A 73 -7.09 -8.02 -1.17
C CYS A 73 -8.20 -9.08 -1.19
N GLN A 74 -9.04 -9.08 -2.23
CA GLN A 74 -10.10 -10.08 -2.38
C GLN A 74 -9.57 -11.52 -2.41
N LYS A 75 -8.52 -11.78 -3.20
CA LYS A 75 -7.88 -13.11 -3.26
C LYS A 75 -7.26 -13.54 -1.94
N ALA A 76 -6.88 -12.59 -1.10
CA ALA A 76 -6.28 -12.84 0.22
C ALA A 76 -7.32 -12.86 1.36
N ASN A 77 -8.62 -12.68 1.08
CA ASN A 77 -9.68 -12.51 2.08
C ASN A 77 -9.41 -11.34 3.06
N VAL A 78 -8.80 -10.25 2.57
CA VAL A 78 -8.64 -9.01 3.32
C VAL A 78 -9.84 -8.10 3.05
N SER A 79 -10.54 -7.69 4.10
CA SER A 79 -11.65 -6.74 4.00
C SER A 79 -11.15 -5.34 3.67
N LEU A 80 -11.92 -4.60 2.84
CA LEU A 80 -11.70 -3.21 2.45
C LEU A 80 -12.91 -2.34 2.82
N GLN A 81 -13.71 -2.73 3.80
CA GLN A 81 -14.95 -2.04 4.15
C GLN A 81 -14.70 -0.58 4.54
N HIS A 82 -13.58 -0.30 5.21
CA HIS A 82 -13.17 1.03 5.64
C HIS A 82 -12.01 1.60 4.81
N THR A 83 -11.81 1.12 3.59
CA THR A 83 -10.86 1.71 2.64
C THR A 83 -11.56 2.78 1.81
N LEU A 84 -10.99 3.99 1.75
CA LEU A 84 -11.48 5.07 0.92
C LEU A 84 -11.27 4.77 -0.56
N ALA A 85 -12.30 5.05 -1.36
CA ALA A 85 -12.19 5.11 -2.80
C ALA A 85 -12.00 6.58 -3.23
N CYS A 86 -10.84 6.90 -3.77
CA CYS A 86 -10.45 8.25 -4.16
C CYS A 86 -10.48 8.42 -5.69
N ALA A 87 -10.61 9.65 -6.15
CA ALA A 87 -10.58 9.97 -7.57
C ALA A 87 -9.15 10.02 -8.13
N GLU A 88 -8.19 10.25 -7.28
CA GLU A 88 -6.75 10.35 -7.56
C GLU A 88 -6.17 9.01 -8.04
N HIS A 89 -4.89 9.00 -8.36
CA HIS A 89 -4.16 7.78 -8.66
C HIS A 89 -3.91 6.97 -7.39
N THR A 90 -3.91 5.65 -7.51
CA THR A 90 -3.49 4.74 -6.43
C THR A 90 -2.01 4.94 -6.13
N GLY A 91 -1.63 4.88 -4.85
CA GLY A 91 -0.25 4.99 -4.43
C GLY A 91 0.68 4.14 -5.29
N THR A 92 1.79 4.71 -5.72
CA THR A 92 2.71 4.06 -6.64
C THR A 92 4.16 4.28 -6.19
N TYR A 93 4.92 3.21 -6.18
CA TYR A 93 6.36 3.23 -5.96
C TYR A 93 7.07 2.76 -7.24
N ILE A 94 8.06 3.51 -7.68
CA ILE A 94 8.93 3.14 -8.82
C ILE A 94 10.34 2.94 -8.29
N GLY A 95 10.91 1.75 -8.48
CA GLY A 95 12.29 1.43 -8.13
C GLY A 95 13.09 1.03 -9.37
N VAL A 96 14.22 1.70 -9.59
CA VAL A 96 15.19 1.31 -10.62
C VAL A 96 16.41 0.71 -9.91
N TYR A 97 16.79 -0.47 -10.36
CA TYR A 97 17.88 -1.25 -9.81
C TYR A 97 19.01 -1.40 -10.83
N ASP A 98 20.21 -1.67 -10.38
CA ASP A 98 21.32 -2.05 -11.24
C ASP A 98 21.29 -3.55 -11.61
N GLU A 99 22.32 -4.00 -12.31
CA GLU A 99 22.48 -5.39 -12.74
C GLU A 99 22.71 -6.35 -11.56
N ASP A 100 23.23 -5.86 -10.42
CA ASP A 100 23.45 -6.64 -9.22
C ASP A 100 22.18 -6.70 -8.33
N GLY A 101 21.23 -5.80 -8.57
CA GLY A 101 19.98 -5.71 -7.85
C GLY A 101 20.00 -4.67 -6.72
N ASP A 102 21.00 -3.80 -6.69
CA ASP A 102 21.04 -2.66 -5.79
C ASP A 102 20.20 -1.52 -6.35
N MET A 103 19.49 -0.82 -5.48
CA MET A 103 18.60 0.25 -5.89
C MET A 103 19.38 1.51 -6.25
N LEU A 104 19.25 1.94 -7.51
CA LEU A 104 19.82 3.19 -8.01
C LEU A 104 18.98 4.41 -7.64
N VAL A 105 17.66 4.29 -7.81
CA VAL A 105 16.71 5.36 -7.50
C VAL A 105 15.33 4.79 -7.21
N GLY A 106 14.66 5.38 -6.23
CA GLY A 106 13.25 5.12 -5.93
C GLY A 106 12.44 6.41 -5.95
N ILE A 107 11.21 6.34 -6.46
CA ILE A 107 10.24 7.43 -6.44
C ILE A 107 8.98 6.90 -5.79
N SER A 108 8.54 7.55 -4.72
CA SER A 108 7.35 7.18 -3.96
C SER A 108 6.29 8.27 -4.10
N ASP A 109 5.15 7.93 -4.65
CA ASP A 109 3.95 8.78 -4.64
C ASP A 109 2.86 8.05 -3.85
N MET A 110 2.72 8.45 -2.60
CA MET A 110 1.71 7.95 -1.67
C MET A 110 0.71 9.03 -1.29
N SER A 111 0.63 10.12 -2.05
CA SER A 111 -0.22 11.28 -1.77
C SER A 111 -1.71 10.93 -1.60
N VAL A 112 -2.18 9.84 -2.21
CA VAL A 112 -3.54 9.36 -2.01
C VAL A 112 -3.85 9.05 -0.54
N LEU A 113 -2.85 8.70 0.27
CA LEU A 113 -3.02 8.42 1.70
C LEU A 113 -3.31 9.66 2.54
N ASP A 114 -3.06 10.87 2.01
CA ASP A 114 -3.41 12.13 2.67
C ASP A 114 -4.94 12.26 2.87
N ASN A 115 -5.74 11.48 2.11
CA ASN A 115 -7.18 11.38 2.30
C ASN A 115 -7.58 10.63 3.59
N LEU A 116 -6.67 9.90 4.23
CA LEU A 116 -6.90 9.30 5.56
C LEU A 116 -6.73 10.36 6.65
N THR A 117 -7.57 11.38 6.61
CA THR A 117 -7.53 12.51 7.54
C THR A 117 -7.97 12.10 8.95
N PRO A 118 -7.62 12.88 10.01
CA PRO A 118 -8.15 12.68 11.35
C PRO A 118 -9.68 12.62 11.39
N ASP A 119 -10.37 13.44 10.59
CA ASP A 119 -11.84 13.44 10.51
C ASP A 119 -12.37 12.11 9.99
N TYR A 120 -11.75 11.57 8.92
CA TYR A 120 -12.11 10.25 8.43
C TYR A 120 -11.82 9.16 9.47
N LEU A 121 -10.64 9.17 10.06
CA LEU A 121 -10.22 8.19 11.07
C LEU A 121 -11.11 8.23 12.31
N SER A 122 -11.63 9.40 12.69
CA SER A 122 -12.57 9.54 13.79
C SER A 122 -13.85 8.74 13.59
N SER A 123 -14.31 8.62 12.35
CA SER A 123 -15.53 7.89 12.00
C SER A 123 -15.42 6.37 12.19
N ILE A 124 -14.20 5.83 12.16
CA ILE A 124 -13.90 4.39 12.31
C ILE A 124 -13.16 4.06 13.60
N LEU A 125 -12.82 5.06 14.40
CA LEU A 125 -12.10 4.88 15.67
C LEU A 125 -12.81 3.92 16.65
N PRO A 126 -14.16 3.94 16.80
CA PRO A 126 -14.85 2.98 17.65
C PRO A 126 -14.60 1.52 17.25
N GLN A 127 -14.53 1.22 15.95
CA GLN A 127 -14.25 -0.12 15.43
C GLN A 127 -12.79 -0.51 15.68
N ILE A 128 -11.86 0.44 15.47
CA ILE A 128 -10.43 0.24 15.76
C ILE A 128 -10.24 -0.05 17.25
N ASN A 129 -10.85 0.72 18.14
CA ASN A 129 -10.74 0.54 19.59
C ASN A 129 -11.37 -0.77 20.09
N ALA A 130 -12.36 -1.30 19.38
CA ALA A 130 -12.97 -2.59 19.68
C ALA A 130 -12.21 -3.78 19.05
N SER A 131 -11.17 -3.54 18.27
CA SER A 131 -10.39 -4.57 17.59
C SER A 131 -9.44 -5.31 18.53
N ALA A 132 -8.92 -6.46 18.07
CA ALA A 132 -7.89 -7.20 18.80
C ALA A 132 -6.53 -6.49 18.76
N LEU A 133 -6.25 -5.84 17.63
CA LEU A 133 -4.98 -5.18 17.34
C LEU A 133 -5.19 -4.15 16.23
N CYS A 134 -4.57 -3.00 16.36
CA CYS A 134 -4.40 -2.05 15.27
C CYS A 134 -2.91 -1.92 14.92
N VAL A 135 -2.58 -2.09 13.67
CA VAL A 135 -1.22 -1.89 13.14
C VAL A 135 -1.26 -0.69 12.22
N ILE A 136 -0.37 0.28 12.45
CA ILE A 136 -0.31 1.53 11.71
C ILE A 136 1.04 1.59 11.00
N ASP A 137 1.03 1.87 9.70
CA ASP A 137 2.27 2.12 8.96
C ASP A 137 2.61 3.63 8.92
N GLY A 138 3.90 3.93 8.79
CA GLY A 138 4.42 5.30 8.86
C GLY A 138 4.20 6.15 7.61
N ASN A 139 3.42 5.68 6.61
CA ASN A 139 3.14 6.44 5.38
C ASN A 139 1.95 7.41 5.52
N LEU A 140 1.35 7.49 6.70
CA LEU A 140 0.29 8.46 7.00
C LEU A 140 0.86 9.85 7.26
N THR A 141 0.01 10.86 7.16
CA THR A 141 0.40 12.23 7.57
C THR A 141 0.69 12.29 9.07
N PRO A 142 1.58 13.20 9.54
CA PRO A 142 1.81 13.37 10.97
C PRO A 142 0.52 13.59 11.77
N ALA A 143 -0.41 14.40 11.24
CA ALA A 143 -1.69 14.65 11.89
C ALA A 143 -2.53 13.39 12.07
N SER A 144 -2.52 12.48 11.10
CA SER A 144 -3.24 11.21 11.15
C SER A 144 -2.56 10.20 12.08
N LEU A 145 -1.22 10.22 12.14
CA LEU A 145 -0.45 9.39 13.08
C LEU A 145 -0.65 9.84 14.53
N ASP A 146 -0.64 11.14 14.78
CA ASP A 146 -0.87 11.70 16.13
C ASP A 146 -2.30 11.45 16.62
N TYR A 147 -3.24 11.28 15.69
CA TYR A 147 -4.65 11.03 16.00
C TYR A 147 -4.92 9.57 16.44
N LEU A 148 -4.22 8.61 15.85
CA LEU A 148 -4.38 7.16 16.09
C LEU A 148 -3.61 6.68 17.32
#